data_c74c428234baa1fd885a2cd7bd7c2bb8
#
_entry.id   c74c428234baa1fd885a2cd7bd7c2bb8
#
_cell.length_a   1.000
_cell.length_b   1.000
_cell.length_c   1.000
_cell.angle_alpha   90.00
_cell.angle_beta   90.00
_cell.angle_gamma   90.00
#
_symmetry.space_group_name_H-M   'P 1'
#
loop_
_entity.id
_entity.type
_entity.pdbx_description
1 polymer ?
#
loop_
_entity_poly.entity_id
_entity_poly.type
_entity_poly.pdbx_seq_one_letter_code
_entity_poly.pdbx_strand_id
1 'polypeptide(L)'
;MVEESSPSAFRLVPRTGVIYVTTEATKRGFSTLDAGWCNLGQGQPETGDLPGAPRRIRDVTIALDDQDYAPIAGVWELREAVASLYNHLYRRGMPSQYSAENVCVSGGGRAALTRAAASLGHVNLGHFLPDYTAYEELLDTFKAFTAIPILLEGERGYSFTSEDLRREATGRGLAAVLLSNPGNPTGKLVAGDELARWVGIARELDCTLLLDEFYSHYVYRGLPGALTGGTPPGASGPQAHLTESAARYVEDVDKDPVVLFDGFTKNWRYPGWRVTWSVGPKKVVETLSSAGSFLDGGGSKPLQRAAIPLLEPAHVVQETRAIQACFRQKRDRMLSRLERIGVRFDRAPDGTFYCWGSVANLPPKLNDGMSFFRAALEHKVITVPGEFFDVNPGKRRHASRFRQYVRFSFGPCMESLEKAFDRLDEMVAARCGRYVARGVRGCGAGRRRRGRLRWGGATGPRGIASSIHGYFQYLGKSAGG
;
A
#
# COMPACT_ATOMS: atom_id res chain seq x y z
N MET A 1 25.21 -18.31 9.30
CA MET A 1 24.30 -17.62 10.24
C MET A 1 24.27 -18.49 11.47
N VAL A 2 24.69 -17.96 12.62
CA VAL A 2 24.53 -18.65 13.90
C VAL A 2 23.02 -18.69 14.15
N GLU A 3 22.42 -19.86 14.22
CA GLU A 3 21.06 -20.03 14.70
C GLU A 3 21.04 -19.52 16.14
N GLU A 4 20.45 -18.33 16.35
CA GLU A 4 20.08 -17.90 17.69
C GLU A 4 19.05 -18.93 18.19
N SER A 5 19.45 -19.74 19.16
CA SER A 5 18.56 -20.69 19.80
C SER A 5 17.40 -19.95 20.44
N SER A 6 16.18 -20.27 20.05
CA SER A 6 14.99 -19.75 20.72
C SER A 6 14.96 -20.21 22.17
N PRO A 7 14.59 -19.35 23.14
CA PRO A 7 14.23 -19.82 24.48
C PRO A 7 13.16 -20.92 24.36
N SER A 8 13.31 -22.00 25.13
CA SER A 8 12.58 -23.27 24.93
C SER A 8 11.04 -23.19 24.83
N ALA A 9 10.43 -22.12 25.36
CA ALA A 9 8.98 -21.90 25.33
C ALA A 9 8.52 -20.89 24.24
N PHE A 10 9.43 -20.22 23.54
CA PHE A 10 9.10 -19.16 22.57
C PHE A 10 9.60 -19.52 21.19
N ARG A 11 8.76 -19.31 20.17
CA ARG A 11 9.19 -19.38 18.77
C ARG A 11 9.98 -18.13 18.39
N LEU A 12 10.95 -18.26 17.52
CA LEU A 12 11.57 -17.11 16.88
C LEU A 12 10.56 -16.44 15.96
N VAL A 13 10.34 -15.14 16.17
CA VAL A 13 9.57 -14.29 15.26
C VAL A 13 10.58 -13.50 14.42
N PRO A 14 10.66 -13.76 13.11
CA PRO A 14 11.65 -13.10 12.27
C PRO A 14 11.40 -11.60 12.19
N ARG A 15 12.46 -10.82 12.19
CA ARG A 15 12.37 -9.38 11.91
C ARG A 15 12.25 -9.17 10.41
N THR A 16 11.08 -8.75 9.96
CA THR A 16 10.80 -8.55 8.53
C THR A 16 10.46 -7.10 8.20
N GLY A 17 10.54 -6.76 6.94
CA GLY A 17 10.13 -5.47 6.42
C GLY A 17 10.85 -4.29 7.06
N VAL A 18 10.07 -3.29 7.51
CA VAL A 18 10.61 -2.04 8.07
C VAL A 18 11.43 -2.30 9.35
N ILE A 19 11.07 -3.30 10.15
CA ILE A 19 11.80 -3.63 11.39
C ILE A 19 13.20 -4.16 11.05
N TYR A 20 13.31 -5.04 10.06
CA TYR A 20 14.61 -5.55 9.61
C TYR A 20 15.51 -4.42 9.12
N VAL A 21 15.02 -3.59 8.19
CA VAL A 21 15.84 -2.53 7.59
C VAL A 21 16.25 -1.46 8.60
N THR A 22 15.38 -1.15 9.58
CA THR A 22 15.71 -0.21 10.66
C THR A 22 16.76 -0.81 11.60
N THR A 23 16.63 -2.10 11.96
CA THR A 23 17.62 -2.78 12.81
C THR A 23 19.00 -2.80 12.13
N GLU A 24 19.06 -3.11 10.82
CA GLU A 24 20.33 -3.12 10.08
C GLU A 24 20.94 -1.71 9.95
N ALA A 25 20.11 -0.69 9.84
CA ALA A 25 20.57 0.70 9.87
C ALA A 25 21.09 1.10 11.26
N THR A 26 20.40 0.71 12.34
CA THR A 26 20.80 1.00 13.72
C THR A 26 22.17 0.35 14.05
N LYS A 27 22.43 -0.87 13.59
CA LYS A 27 23.76 -1.49 13.70
C LYS A 27 24.88 -0.66 13.03
N ARG A 28 24.53 0.27 12.11
CA ARG A 28 25.43 1.18 11.40
C ARG A 28 25.36 2.62 11.91
N GLY A 29 24.78 2.81 13.10
CA GLY A 29 24.70 4.12 13.75
C GLY A 29 23.47 4.96 13.37
N PHE A 30 22.44 4.38 12.74
CA PHE A 30 21.19 5.10 12.52
C PHE A 30 20.49 5.41 13.85
N SER A 31 20.10 6.66 13.99
CA SER A 31 19.16 7.15 15.02
C SER A 31 18.14 8.04 14.34
N THR A 32 16.91 8.04 14.84
CA THR A 32 15.85 8.94 14.36
C THR A 32 16.13 10.41 14.62
N LEU A 33 17.07 10.70 15.52
CA LEU A 33 17.54 12.05 15.85
C LEU A 33 18.74 12.49 15.01
N ASP A 34 19.38 11.56 14.26
CA ASP A 34 20.54 11.87 13.41
C ASP A 34 20.07 12.34 12.02
N ALA A 35 20.12 13.68 11.82
CA ALA A 35 19.87 14.29 10.51
C ALA A 35 20.88 13.85 9.42
N GLY A 36 21.92 13.11 9.78
CA GLY A 36 22.86 12.50 8.88
C GLY A 36 22.26 11.36 8.06
N TRP A 37 21.16 10.75 8.44
CA TRP A 37 20.50 9.66 7.74
C TRP A 37 19.26 10.11 6.95
N CYS A 38 19.00 9.43 5.84
CA CYS A 38 17.81 9.62 5.02
C CYS A 38 16.99 8.33 5.03
N ASN A 39 15.80 8.35 5.66
CA ASN A 39 15.00 7.15 5.81
C ASN A 39 13.88 7.08 4.77
N LEU A 40 14.19 6.54 3.57
CA LEU A 40 13.21 6.21 2.53
C LEU A 40 12.54 4.85 2.77
N GLY A 41 12.83 4.17 3.87
CA GLY A 41 12.23 2.89 4.24
C GLY A 41 11.03 3.02 5.16
N GLN A 42 10.86 4.17 5.84
CA GLN A 42 9.82 4.31 6.85
C GLN A 42 8.40 4.32 6.26
N GLY A 43 7.50 3.76 7.03
CA GLY A 43 6.07 3.72 6.70
C GLY A 43 5.27 4.83 7.36
N GLN A 44 5.84 6.02 7.56
CA GLN A 44 5.12 7.17 8.11
C GLN A 44 5.38 8.41 7.27
N PRO A 45 4.37 9.31 7.12
CA PRO A 45 4.55 10.61 6.51
C PRO A 45 5.27 11.56 7.49
N GLU A 46 5.79 12.68 6.99
CA GLU A 46 6.21 13.76 7.87
C GLU A 46 5.06 14.23 8.74
N THR A 47 5.35 14.48 10.02
CA THR A 47 4.34 14.80 11.04
C THR A 47 4.28 16.29 11.37
N GLY A 48 5.19 17.09 10.83
CA GLY A 48 5.26 18.53 10.99
C GLY A 48 4.13 19.28 10.28
N ASP A 49 4.17 20.60 10.37
CA ASP A 49 3.23 21.48 9.68
C ASP A 49 3.45 21.38 8.17
N LEU A 50 2.37 21.34 7.40
CA LEU A 50 2.39 21.42 5.93
C LEU A 50 1.77 22.73 5.47
N PRO A 51 2.26 23.34 4.38
CA PRO A 51 1.62 24.51 3.79
C PRO A 51 0.14 24.26 3.49
N GLY A 52 -0.71 25.11 4.03
CA GLY A 52 -2.16 25.02 3.86
C GLY A 52 -2.89 23.99 4.73
N ALA A 53 -2.18 23.18 5.50
CA ALA A 53 -2.79 22.24 6.45
C ALA A 53 -3.32 22.97 7.70
N PRO A 54 -4.28 22.36 8.42
CA PRO A 54 -4.66 22.85 9.74
C PRO A 54 -3.48 22.79 10.71
N ARG A 55 -3.54 23.60 11.78
CA ARG A 55 -2.53 23.56 12.84
C ARG A 55 -2.49 22.18 13.50
N ARG A 56 -1.27 21.73 13.81
CA ARG A 56 -1.06 20.47 14.53
C ARG A 56 -1.46 20.63 16.00
N ILE A 57 -2.16 19.62 16.54
CA ILE A 57 -2.35 19.52 18.00
C ILE A 57 -0.99 19.17 18.62
N ARG A 58 -0.55 19.98 19.57
CA ARG A 58 0.72 19.79 20.30
C ARG A 58 0.51 19.40 21.74
N ASP A 59 -0.63 19.83 22.32
CA ASP A 59 -0.98 19.62 23.71
C ASP A 59 -2.30 18.89 23.81
N VAL A 60 -2.38 17.90 24.71
CA VAL A 60 -3.59 17.14 25.01
C VAL A 60 -3.88 17.29 26.50
N THR A 61 -5.03 17.87 26.82
CA THR A 61 -5.51 17.95 28.21
C THR A 61 -6.08 16.57 28.58
N ILE A 62 -5.65 16.05 29.73
CA ILE A 62 -6.15 14.82 30.31
C ILE A 62 -7.01 15.16 31.50
N ALA A 63 -8.31 14.92 31.41
CA ALA A 63 -9.25 15.12 32.51
C ALA A 63 -9.19 13.96 33.50
N LEU A 64 -9.77 14.16 34.69
CA LEU A 64 -9.76 13.11 35.73
C LEU A 64 -10.45 11.83 35.26
N ASP A 65 -11.59 11.97 34.58
CA ASP A 65 -12.36 10.85 34.03
C ASP A 65 -11.68 10.18 32.82
N ASP A 66 -10.63 10.76 32.23
CA ASP A 66 -9.79 10.12 31.20
C ASP A 66 -8.81 9.08 31.77
N GLN A 67 -8.70 9.01 33.12
CA GLN A 67 -7.89 8.00 33.79
C GLN A 67 -8.53 6.62 33.76
N ASP A 68 -9.84 6.54 33.55
CA ASP A 68 -10.59 5.28 33.43
C ASP A 68 -10.38 4.66 32.05
N TYR A 69 -10.63 3.35 31.95
CA TYR A 69 -10.64 2.65 30.66
C TYR A 69 -11.68 3.25 29.70
N ALA A 70 -11.29 3.35 28.44
CA ALA A 70 -12.27 3.55 27.38
C ALA A 70 -13.11 2.26 27.20
N PRO A 71 -14.35 2.36 26.71
CA PRO A 71 -15.07 1.19 26.19
C PRO A 71 -14.23 0.47 25.12
N ILE A 72 -14.30 -0.85 25.06
CA ILE A 72 -13.49 -1.66 24.11
C ILE A 72 -13.71 -1.22 22.66
N ALA A 73 -14.95 -0.89 22.28
CA ALA A 73 -15.26 -0.36 20.95
C ALA A 73 -14.82 1.11 20.74
N GLY A 74 -14.30 1.77 21.78
CA GLY A 74 -13.93 3.20 21.78
C GLY A 74 -14.99 4.11 22.38
N VAL A 75 -14.61 5.35 22.70
CA VAL A 75 -15.54 6.35 23.25
C VAL A 75 -16.64 6.63 22.23
N TRP A 76 -17.87 6.79 22.75
CA TRP A 76 -19.05 6.91 21.90
C TRP A 76 -18.97 8.11 20.95
N GLU A 77 -18.54 9.24 21.48
CA GLU A 77 -18.44 10.52 20.77
C GLU A 77 -17.45 10.44 19.57
N LEU A 78 -16.35 9.69 19.71
CA LEU A 78 -15.43 9.49 18.61
C LEU A 78 -16.06 8.57 17.54
N ARG A 79 -16.78 7.51 17.96
CA ARG A 79 -17.48 6.62 17.05
C ARG A 79 -18.56 7.37 16.26
N GLU A 80 -19.33 8.23 16.91
CA GLU A 80 -20.29 9.15 16.27
C GLU A 80 -19.62 10.08 15.27
N ALA A 81 -18.51 10.72 15.67
CA ALA A 81 -17.76 11.62 14.80
C ALA A 81 -17.24 10.91 13.55
N VAL A 82 -16.71 9.68 13.68
CA VAL A 82 -16.29 8.86 12.54
C VAL A 82 -17.49 8.53 11.63
N ALA A 83 -18.59 8.04 12.18
CA ALA A 83 -19.78 7.72 11.40
C ALA A 83 -20.31 8.95 10.65
N SER A 84 -20.40 10.10 11.33
CA SER A 84 -20.80 11.38 10.75
C SER A 84 -19.89 11.82 9.60
N LEU A 85 -18.58 11.69 9.78
CA LEU A 85 -17.59 12.00 8.74
C LEU A 85 -17.78 11.12 7.50
N TYR A 86 -17.92 9.80 7.67
CA TYR A 86 -18.15 8.87 6.56
C TYR A 86 -19.46 9.16 5.82
N ASN A 87 -20.52 9.45 6.54
CA ASN A 87 -21.81 9.86 5.97
C ASN A 87 -21.66 11.17 5.18
N HIS A 88 -20.93 12.14 5.74
CA HIS A 88 -20.70 13.43 5.09
C HIS A 88 -19.85 13.30 3.81
N LEU A 89 -18.78 12.50 3.82
CA LEU A 89 -17.87 12.39 2.69
C LEU A 89 -18.37 11.46 1.60
N TYR A 90 -19.04 10.38 1.97
CA TYR A 90 -19.30 9.27 1.05
C TYR A 90 -20.78 8.92 0.87
N ARG A 91 -21.67 9.33 1.79
CA ARG A 91 -23.04 8.81 1.83
C ARG A 91 -24.13 9.89 1.85
N ARG A 92 -23.80 11.11 1.40
CA ARG A 92 -24.79 12.19 1.35
C ARG A 92 -25.99 11.80 0.47
N GLY A 93 -27.18 11.90 1.05
CA GLY A 93 -28.44 11.60 0.34
C GLY A 93 -28.74 10.10 0.18
N MET A 94 -27.88 9.21 0.68
CA MET A 94 -28.16 7.78 0.70
C MET A 94 -29.10 7.44 1.86
N PRO A 95 -30.06 6.50 1.67
CA PRO A 95 -31.02 6.14 2.72
C PRO A 95 -30.36 5.39 3.89
N SER A 96 -29.35 4.57 3.63
CA SER A 96 -28.61 3.82 4.64
C SER A 96 -27.40 4.63 5.10
N GLN A 97 -27.28 4.92 6.38
CA GLN A 97 -26.24 5.75 7.00
C GLN A 97 -25.55 4.97 8.12
N TYR A 98 -24.25 5.19 8.29
CA TYR A 98 -23.51 4.66 9.45
C TYR A 98 -23.93 5.36 10.73
N SER A 99 -23.92 4.63 11.83
CA SER A 99 -24.06 5.12 13.20
C SER A 99 -22.81 4.79 14.02
N ALA A 100 -22.73 5.26 15.26
CA ALA A 100 -21.66 4.89 16.17
C ALA A 100 -21.52 3.35 16.34
N GLU A 101 -22.64 2.60 16.21
CA GLU A 101 -22.64 1.13 16.30
C GLU A 101 -21.90 0.45 15.12
N ASN A 102 -21.73 1.15 14.00
CA ASN A 102 -20.96 0.68 12.84
C ASN A 102 -19.46 0.95 12.95
N VAL A 103 -18.98 1.49 14.09
CA VAL A 103 -17.59 1.92 14.27
C VAL A 103 -16.97 1.23 15.48
N CYS A 104 -15.77 0.64 15.30
CA CYS A 104 -14.95 0.09 16.39
C CYS A 104 -13.57 0.74 16.38
N VAL A 105 -13.19 1.42 17.46
CA VAL A 105 -11.90 2.08 17.63
C VAL A 105 -10.86 1.09 18.19
N SER A 106 -9.61 1.20 17.72
CA SER A 106 -8.51 0.33 18.13
C SER A 106 -7.22 1.13 18.37
N GLY A 107 -6.29 0.56 19.12
CA GLY A 107 -4.98 1.14 19.45
C GLY A 107 -3.97 1.13 18.29
N GLY A 108 -4.39 1.45 17.07
CA GLY A 108 -3.57 1.48 15.85
C GLY A 108 -3.99 0.44 14.82
N GLY A 109 -3.63 0.65 13.53
CA GLY A 109 -4.08 -0.18 12.42
C GLY A 109 -3.74 -1.66 12.57
N ARG A 110 -2.60 -2.01 13.16
CA ARG A 110 -2.29 -3.42 13.43
C ARG A 110 -3.25 -4.04 14.45
N ALA A 111 -3.65 -3.30 15.49
CA ALA A 111 -4.63 -3.79 16.45
C ALA A 111 -5.99 -4.01 15.76
N ALA A 112 -6.45 -3.08 14.92
CA ALA A 112 -7.68 -3.23 14.14
C ALA A 112 -7.65 -4.48 13.26
N LEU A 113 -6.56 -4.67 12.49
CA LEU A 113 -6.37 -5.85 11.63
C LEU A 113 -6.23 -7.16 12.43
N THR A 114 -5.61 -7.11 13.61
CA THR A 114 -5.48 -8.28 14.49
C THR A 114 -6.86 -8.69 15.03
N ARG A 115 -7.70 -7.73 15.43
CA ARG A 115 -9.09 -8.01 15.82
C ARG A 115 -9.87 -8.66 14.69
N ALA A 116 -9.74 -8.14 13.45
CA ALA A 116 -10.39 -8.71 12.27
C ALA A 116 -9.90 -10.14 12.00
N ALA A 117 -8.59 -10.37 11.99
CA ALA A 117 -8.04 -11.71 11.77
C ALA A 117 -8.44 -12.71 12.86
N ALA A 118 -8.49 -12.28 14.12
CA ALA A 118 -8.95 -13.11 15.24
C ALA A 118 -10.45 -13.44 15.18
N SER A 119 -11.21 -12.62 14.44
CA SER A 119 -12.66 -12.76 14.29
C SER A 119 -13.07 -13.62 13.08
N LEU A 120 -12.13 -13.93 12.18
CA LEU A 120 -12.40 -14.80 11.04
C LEU A 120 -12.57 -16.26 11.47
N GLY A 121 -13.56 -16.94 10.90
CA GLY A 121 -13.80 -18.36 11.07
C GLY A 121 -12.93 -19.23 10.15
N HIS A 122 -13.38 -20.50 9.96
CA HIS A 122 -12.73 -21.46 9.06
C HIS A 122 -13.08 -21.16 7.61
N VAL A 123 -12.42 -20.19 7.01
CA VAL A 123 -12.67 -19.66 5.67
C VAL A 123 -11.40 -19.54 4.84
N ASN A 124 -11.54 -19.41 3.53
CA ASN A 124 -10.46 -19.00 2.64
C ASN A 124 -10.41 -17.46 2.58
N LEU A 125 -9.28 -16.89 2.95
CA LEU A 125 -9.00 -15.46 2.90
C LEU A 125 -8.02 -15.16 1.76
N GLY A 126 -8.49 -14.45 0.74
CA GLY A 126 -7.61 -13.93 -0.32
C GLY A 126 -6.74 -12.79 0.19
N HIS A 127 -5.45 -12.79 -0.13
CA HIS A 127 -4.53 -11.67 0.11
C HIS A 127 -3.65 -11.45 -1.11
N PHE A 128 -3.17 -10.23 -1.30
CA PHE A 128 -2.45 -9.86 -2.52
C PHE A 128 -0.93 -9.96 -2.39
N LEU A 129 -0.27 -10.02 -3.57
CA LEU A 129 1.18 -9.98 -3.73
C LEU A 129 1.53 -9.02 -4.88
N PRO A 130 2.36 -7.99 -4.66
CA PRO A 130 2.93 -7.58 -3.37
C PRO A 130 1.91 -6.88 -2.50
N ASP A 131 2.06 -6.98 -1.16
CA ASP A 131 1.23 -6.25 -0.20
C ASP A 131 2.01 -5.89 1.07
N TYR A 132 1.32 -5.29 2.05
CA TYR A 132 1.90 -4.77 3.27
C TYR A 132 2.60 -5.86 4.09
N THR A 133 3.87 -5.62 4.42
CA THR A 133 4.76 -6.60 5.04
C THR A 133 4.24 -7.19 6.36
N ALA A 134 3.44 -6.44 7.12
CA ALA A 134 2.92 -6.94 8.39
C ALA A 134 1.77 -7.95 8.23
N TYR A 135 1.18 -8.07 7.05
CA TYR A 135 0.18 -9.11 6.80
C TYR A 135 0.77 -10.52 6.88
N GLU A 136 2.06 -10.69 6.58
CA GLU A 136 2.68 -12.01 6.64
C GLU A 136 2.56 -12.68 8.01
N GLU A 137 3.01 -12.00 9.06
CA GLU A 137 2.93 -12.52 10.43
C GLU A 137 1.49 -12.53 10.95
N LEU A 138 0.68 -11.54 10.57
CA LEU A 138 -0.74 -11.50 10.91
C LEU A 138 -1.48 -12.73 10.40
N LEU A 139 -1.29 -13.04 9.11
CA LEU A 139 -1.94 -14.17 8.45
C LEU A 139 -1.36 -15.53 8.87
N ASP A 140 -0.12 -15.58 9.40
CA ASP A 140 0.45 -16.81 9.94
C ASP A 140 0.05 -17.07 11.39
N THR A 141 -0.21 -16.03 12.17
CA THR A 141 -0.50 -16.16 13.61
C THR A 141 -1.85 -16.84 13.86
N PHE A 142 -2.88 -16.47 13.11
CA PHE A 142 -4.22 -17.02 13.26
C PHE A 142 -4.42 -18.23 12.35
N LYS A 143 -4.82 -19.36 12.91
CA LYS A 143 -4.92 -20.65 12.20
C LYS A 143 -6.36 -21.04 11.84
N ALA A 144 -7.35 -20.19 12.17
CA ALA A 144 -8.73 -20.49 11.86
C ALA A 144 -9.03 -20.43 10.35
N PHE A 145 -8.41 -19.52 9.62
CA PHE A 145 -8.59 -19.35 8.18
C PHE A 145 -7.39 -19.83 7.36
N THR A 146 -7.61 -20.06 6.08
CA THR A 146 -6.55 -20.36 5.11
C THR A 146 -6.24 -19.14 4.26
N ALA A 147 -5.01 -18.63 4.33
CA ALA A 147 -4.55 -17.50 3.51
C ALA A 147 -4.23 -17.97 2.08
N ILE A 148 -4.93 -17.40 1.09
CA ILE A 148 -4.82 -17.72 -0.33
C ILE A 148 -4.15 -16.55 -1.07
N PRO A 149 -2.91 -16.70 -1.60
CA PRO A 149 -2.22 -15.63 -2.30
C PRO A 149 -2.81 -15.35 -3.69
N ILE A 150 -2.98 -14.07 -4.01
CA ILE A 150 -3.41 -13.54 -5.31
C ILE A 150 -2.29 -12.65 -5.84
N LEU A 151 -1.70 -13.02 -6.99
CA LEU A 151 -0.61 -12.27 -7.58
C LEU A 151 -1.14 -11.05 -8.37
N LEU A 152 -0.60 -9.88 -8.08
CA LEU A 152 -0.74 -8.68 -8.91
C LEU A 152 0.46 -8.57 -9.85
N GLU A 153 0.21 -8.43 -11.14
CA GLU A 153 1.23 -8.42 -12.18
C GLU A 153 1.66 -7.00 -12.52
N GLY A 154 2.98 -6.75 -12.53
CA GLY A 154 3.57 -5.47 -12.91
C GLY A 154 3.22 -5.08 -14.36
N GLU A 155 3.22 -6.05 -15.29
CA GLU A 155 2.86 -5.85 -16.70
C GLU A 155 1.42 -5.33 -16.87
N ARG A 156 0.52 -5.69 -15.95
CA ARG A 156 -0.86 -5.15 -15.87
C ARG A 156 -0.94 -3.89 -15.01
N GLY A 157 0.19 -3.31 -14.59
CA GLY A 157 0.26 -2.15 -13.68
C GLY A 157 -0.40 -2.44 -12.33
N TYR A 158 -0.28 -3.66 -11.83
CA TYR A 158 -0.89 -4.16 -10.57
C TYR A 158 -2.41 -4.03 -10.55
N SER A 159 -3.06 -4.04 -11.71
CA SER A 159 -4.51 -4.00 -11.81
C SER A 159 -5.10 -5.36 -11.46
N PHE A 160 -6.19 -5.32 -10.70
CA PHE A 160 -7.04 -6.45 -10.39
C PHE A 160 -8.47 -6.00 -10.63
N THR A 161 -9.12 -6.62 -11.60
CA THR A 161 -10.44 -6.17 -12.06
C THR A 161 -11.58 -6.83 -11.28
N SER A 162 -12.79 -6.31 -11.43
CA SER A 162 -13.99 -6.92 -10.88
C SER A 162 -14.20 -8.36 -11.40
N GLU A 163 -13.86 -8.62 -12.67
CA GLU A 163 -13.87 -9.97 -13.24
C GLU A 163 -12.81 -10.87 -12.59
N ASP A 164 -11.61 -10.33 -12.31
CA ASP A 164 -10.58 -11.05 -11.56
C ASP A 164 -11.09 -11.39 -10.14
N LEU A 165 -11.72 -10.42 -9.45
CA LEU A 165 -12.29 -10.65 -8.11
C LEU A 165 -13.34 -11.77 -8.14
N ARG A 166 -14.28 -11.71 -9.07
CA ARG A 166 -15.32 -12.74 -9.23
C ARG A 166 -14.69 -14.11 -9.49
N ARG A 167 -13.74 -14.19 -10.41
CA ARG A 167 -13.04 -15.45 -10.76
C ARG A 167 -12.30 -16.03 -9.56
N GLU A 168 -11.54 -15.21 -8.82
CA GLU A 168 -10.79 -15.68 -7.65
C GLU A 168 -11.73 -16.07 -6.51
N ALA A 169 -12.78 -15.29 -6.24
CA ALA A 169 -13.76 -15.57 -5.19
C ALA A 169 -14.50 -16.90 -5.47
N THR A 170 -15.02 -17.08 -6.69
CA THR A 170 -15.75 -18.31 -7.05
C THR A 170 -14.82 -19.51 -7.22
N GLY A 171 -13.68 -19.33 -7.91
CA GLY A 171 -12.77 -20.42 -8.26
C GLY A 171 -11.98 -20.97 -7.06
N ARG A 172 -11.76 -20.16 -6.02
CA ARG A 172 -11.02 -20.56 -4.81
C ARG A 172 -11.90 -20.59 -3.55
N GLY A 173 -13.19 -20.32 -3.68
CA GLY A 173 -14.12 -20.30 -2.56
C GLY A 173 -13.72 -19.28 -1.51
N LEU A 174 -13.37 -18.04 -1.92
CA LEU A 174 -12.98 -17.00 -0.96
C LEU A 174 -14.21 -16.46 -0.26
N ALA A 175 -14.21 -16.48 1.06
CA ALA A 175 -15.23 -15.84 1.89
C ALA A 175 -14.80 -14.42 2.34
N ALA A 176 -13.52 -14.09 2.19
CA ALA A 176 -13.04 -12.75 2.45
C ALA A 176 -11.81 -12.43 1.59
N VAL A 177 -11.56 -11.15 1.34
CA VAL A 177 -10.37 -10.62 0.64
C VAL A 177 -9.81 -9.45 1.43
N LEU A 178 -8.51 -9.49 1.74
CA LEU A 178 -7.78 -8.41 2.41
C LEU A 178 -6.94 -7.64 1.39
N LEU A 179 -7.14 -6.33 1.31
CA LEU A 179 -6.43 -5.43 0.39
C LEU A 179 -6.14 -4.08 1.02
N SER A 180 -4.93 -3.55 0.80
CA SER A 180 -4.62 -2.13 1.00
C SER A 180 -5.08 -1.31 -0.23
N ASN A 181 -5.97 -0.31 -0.03
CA ASN A 181 -6.47 0.56 -1.10
C ASN A 181 -6.48 2.05 -0.67
N PRO A 182 -5.56 2.89 -1.17
CA PRO A 182 -4.46 2.63 -2.12
C PRO A 182 -3.42 1.63 -1.63
N GLY A 183 -2.88 0.83 -2.55
CA GLY A 183 -2.01 -0.32 -2.25
C GLY A 183 -0.61 0.04 -1.78
N ASN A 184 -0.15 -0.55 -0.70
CA ASN A 184 1.23 -0.53 -0.24
C ASN A 184 1.88 -1.89 -0.57
N PRO A 185 2.88 -1.97 -1.48
CA PRO A 185 3.83 -0.90 -1.84
C PRO A 185 3.56 -0.20 -3.17
N THR A 186 2.64 -0.67 -4.00
CA THR A 186 2.54 -0.32 -5.42
C THR A 186 1.96 1.08 -5.69
N GLY A 187 1.25 1.66 -4.74
CA GLY A 187 0.48 2.89 -4.92
C GLY A 187 -0.71 2.75 -5.85
N LYS A 188 -1.08 1.52 -6.25
CA LYS A 188 -2.27 1.27 -7.07
C LYS A 188 -3.53 1.63 -6.32
N LEU A 189 -4.46 2.30 -7.01
CA LEU A 189 -5.77 2.66 -6.50
C LEU A 189 -6.86 1.93 -7.30
N VAL A 190 -7.76 1.26 -6.62
CA VAL A 190 -9.07 0.83 -7.14
C VAL A 190 -10.09 1.90 -6.75
N ALA A 191 -10.81 2.47 -7.72
CA ALA A 191 -11.66 3.64 -7.50
C ALA A 191 -12.81 3.70 -8.51
N GLY A 192 -13.81 4.54 -8.22
CA GLY A 192 -14.94 4.80 -9.11
C GLY A 192 -15.76 3.56 -9.40
N ASP A 193 -16.21 3.42 -10.65
CA ASP A 193 -17.07 2.29 -11.08
C ASP A 193 -16.42 0.92 -10.82
N GLU A 194 -15.10 0.84 -10.84
CA GLU A 194 -14.41 -0.43 -10.54
C GLU A 194 -14.58 -0.84 -9.08
N LEU A 195 -14.42 0.10 -8.15
CA LEU A 195 -14.65 -0.15 -6.73
C LEU A 195 -16.14 -0.41 -6.44
N ALA A 196 -17.03 0.28 -7.15
CA ALA A 196 -18.47 0.02 -7.08
C ALA A 196 -18.81 -1.43 -7.49
N ARG A 197 -18.24 -1.92 -8.60
CA ARG A 197 -18.40 -3.31 -9.03
C ARG A 197 -17.85 -4.30 -8.02
N TRP A 198 -16.71 -3.99 -7.38
CA TRP A 198 -16.16 -4.85 -6.31
C TRP A 198 -17.15 -5.01 -5.15
N VAL A 199 -17.73 -3.90 -4.68
CA VAL A 199 -18.74 -3.94 -3.60
C VAL A 199 -19.98 -4.73 -4.04
N GLY A 200 -20.43 -4.57 -5.29
CA GLY A 200 -21.53 -5.35 -5.86
C GLY A 200 -21.25 -6.86 -5.89
N ILE A 201 -20.05 -7.25 -6.30
CA ILE A 201 -19.61 -8.67 -6.31
C ILE A 201 -19.50 -9.22 -4.88
N ALA A 202 -18.97 -8.43 -3.95
CA ALA A 202 -18.88 -8.81 -2.55
C ALA A 202 -20.26 -9.15 -1.98
N ARG A 203 -21.26 -8.30 -2.25
CA ARG A 203 -22.66 -8.51 -1.85
C ARG A 203 -23.26 -9.76 -2.51
N GLU A 204 -23.06 -9.91 -3.81
CA GLU A 204 -23.60 -11.05 -4.59
C GLU A 204 -23.04 -12.39 -4.12
N LEU A 205 -21.76 -12.46 -3.80
CA LEU A 205 -21.06 -13.70 -3.46
C LEU A 205 -20.90 -13.91 -1.95
N ASP A 206 -21.42 -13.01 -1.11
CA ASP A 206 -21.19 -12.98 0.34
C ASP A 206 -19.70 -13.09 0.70
N CYS A 207 -18.85 -12.38 -0.08
CA CYS A 207 -17.40 -12.35 0.08
C CYS A 207 -16.97 -11.04 0.73
N THR A 208 -16.57 -11.07 1.99
CA THR A 208 -16.23 -9.88 2.76
C THR A 208 -14.99 -9.15 2.20
N LEU A 209 -15.13 -7.87 1.89
CA LEU A 209 -14.00 -7.00 1.57
C LEU A 209 -13.43 -6.37 2.85
N LEU A 210 -12.21 -6.73 3.20
CA LEU A 210 -11.43 -6.13 4.28
C LEU A 210 -10.47 -5.10 3.66
N LEU A 211 -10.88 -3.82 3.65
CA LEU A 211 -10.17 -2.77 2.94
C LEU A 211 -9.38 -1.89 3.90
N ASP A 212 -8.04 -1.97 3.80
CA ASP A 212 -7.10 -1.11 4.51
C ASP A 212 -6.97 0.22 3.74
N GLU A 213 -7.73 1.25 4.19
CA GLU A 213 -7.85 2.55 3.54
C GLU A 213 -6.97 3.64 4.20
N PHE A 214 -5.90 3.27 4.92
CA PHE A 214 -5.03 4.22 5.61
C PHE A 214 -4.37 5.27 4.72
N TYR A 215 -4.45 5.12 3.39
CA TYR A 215 -3.87 6.06 2.42
C TYR A 215 -4.94 6.78 1.59
N SER A 216 -6.21 6.75 1.99
CA SER A 216 -7.33 7.31 1.21
C SER A 216 -7.20 8.82 0.96
N HIS A 217 -6.45 9.56 1.78
CA HIS A 217 -6.14 10.97 1.56
C HIS A 217 -4.97 11.22 0.59
N TYR A 218 -4.15 10.21 0.33
CA TYR A 218 -3.00 10.28 -0.59
C TYR A 218 -3.41 9.79 -1.98
N VAL A 219 -4.31 10.52 -2.63
CA VAL A 219 -4.81 10.20 -3.99
C VAL A 219 -4.37 11.30 -4.94
N TYR A 220 -3.74 10.93 -6.07
CA TYR A 220 -3.12 11.87 -7.01
C TYR A 220 -3.81 11.91 -8.38
N ARG A 221 -4.80 11.05 -8.62
CA ARG A 221 -5.59 11.05 -9.88
C ARG A 221 -6.53 12.27 -9.94
N GLY A 222 -6.73 12.78 -11.15
CA GLY A 222 -7.69 13.86 -11.38
C GLY A 222 -7.25 15.24 -10.88
N LEU A 223 -6.05 15.38 -10.29
CA LEU A 223 -5.51 16.67 -9.89
C LEU A 223 -4.91 17.39 -11.12
N PRO A 224 -5.11 18.72 -11.28
CA PRO A 224 -4.47 19.50 -12.34
C PRO A 224 -2.95 19.31 -12.35
N GLY A 225 -2.36 19.02 -13.53
CA GLY A 225 -0.91 18.81 -13.68
C GLY A 225 -0.41 17.40 -13.40
N ALA A 226 -1.25 16.38 -13.36
CA ALA A 226 -0.80 14.98 -13.33
C ALA A 226 -0.08 14.63 -14.65
N LEU A 227 1.21 14.28 -14.57
CA LEU A 227 2.10 14.04 -15.73
C LEU A 227 1.84 12.70 -16.45
N THR A 228 0.85 11.93 -16.08
CA THR A 228 0.58 10.62 -16.70
C THR A 228 -0.86 10.49 -17.16
N GLY A 229 -0.97 10.46 -18.45
CA GLY A 229 -1.94 9.76 -19.27
C GLY A 229 -3.41 9.75 -18.84
N GLY A 230 -4.22 10.49 -19.61
CA GLY A 230 -5.62 10.19 -19.88
C GLY A 230 -6.54 10.18 -18.65
N THR A 231 -7.39 11.16 -18.55
CA THR A 231 -8.67 11.04 -17.81
C THR A 231 -9.33 9.74 -18.27
N PRO A 232 -9.70 8.80 -17.36
CA PRO A 232 -10.48 7.65 -17.79
C PRO A 232 -11.73 8.11 -18.53
N PRO A 233 -12.12 7.47 -19.65
CA PRO A 233 -13.38 7.77 -20.30
C PRO A 233 -14.51 7.53 -19.29
N GLY A 234 -15.32 8.55 -19.00
CA GLY A 234 -16.45 8.51 -18.09
C GLY A 234 -16.36 9.39 -16.84
N ALA A 235 -15.22 9.98 -16.51
CA ALA A 235 -15.10 10.93 -15.40
C ALA A 235 -15.52 12.36 -15.85
N SER A 236 -16.71 12.50 -16.42
CA SER A 236 -17.32 13.78 -16.76
C SER A 236 -18.31 14.18 -15.66
N GLY A 237 -17.80 14.80 -14.59
CA GLY A 237 -18.61 15.44 -13.56
C GLY A 237 -17.77 16.42 -12.75
N PRO A 238 -18.34 17.55 -12.28
CA PRO A 238 -17.58 18.65 -11.68
C PRO A 238 -17.01 18.40 -10.27
N GLN A 239 -16.97 17.17 -9.78
CA GLN A 239 -16.39 16.84 -8.49
C GLN A 239 -15.54 15.56 -8.59
N ALA A 240 -14.28 15.69 -9.01
CA ALA A 240 -13.29 14.70 -8.64
C ALA A 240 -13.30 14.57 -7.10
N HIS A 241 -13.67 13.40 -6.58
CA HIS A 241 -13.74 13.18 -5.14
C HIS A 241 -12.36 13.37 -4.52
N LEU A 242 -12.29 14.14 -3.44
CA LEU A 242 -11.04 14.46 -2.76
C LEU A 242 -10.40 13.20 -2.18
N THR A 243 -11.22 12.25 -1.72
CA THR A 243 -10.80 10.96 -1.14
C THR A 243 -11.60 9.83 -1.76
N GLU A 244 -11.05 8.62 -1.76
CA GLU A 244 -11.72 7.41 -2.22
C GLU A 244 -11.94 6.44 -1.07
N SER A 245 -13.14 5.86 -0.98
CA SER A 245 -13.50 4.82 -0.02
C SER A 245 -14.63 3.96 -0.56
N ALA A 246 -14.58 2.67 -0.25
CA ALA A 246 -15.67 1.75 -0.58
C ALA A 246 -16.98 2.08 0.14
N ALA A 247 -16.93 2.87 1.23
CA ALA A 247 -18.12 3.38 1.91
C ALA A 247 -19.12 4.08 0.97
N ARG A 248 -18.62 4.64 -0.14
CA ARG A 248 -19.44 5.32 -1.16
C ARG A 248 -20.36 4.38 -1.91
N TYR A 249 -19.98 3.12 -2.05
CA TYR A 249 -20.64 2.13 -2.91
C TYR A 249 -21.42 1.07 -2.13
N VAL A 250 -21.33 1.10 -0.81
CA VAL A 250 -22.16 0.29 0.11
C VAL A 250 -23.60 0.74 -0.03
N GLU A 251 -24.53 -0.18 -0.33
CA GLU A 251 -25.97 0.12 -0.40
C GLU A 251 -26.60 0.12 0.98
N ASP A 252 -26.41 -0.96 1.74
CA ASP A 252 -26.90 -1.14 3.11
C ASP A 252 -25.72 -1.35 4.05
N VAL A 253 -25.51 -0.41 4.98
CA VAL A 253 -24.35 -0.41 5.90
C VAL A 253 -24.31 -1.60 6.84
N ASP A 254 -25.44 -2.28 7.05
CA ASP A 254 -25.55 -3.43 7.94
C ASP A 254 -25.62 -4.78 7.22
N LYS A 255 -25.75 -4.78 5.87
CA LYS A 255 -25.84 -6.00 5.06
C LYS A 255 -24.66 -6.22 4.13
N ASP A 256 -24.14 -5.15 3.52
CA ASP A 256 -23.03 -5.30 2.59
C ASP A 256 -21.76 -5.76 3.32
N PRO A 257 -21.11 -6.84 2.85
CA PRO A 257 -19.96 -7.42 3.55
C PRO A 257 -18.68 -6.60 3.29
N VAL A 258 -18.66 -5.34 3.73
CA VAL A 258 -17.53 -4.41 3.57
C VAL A 258 -17.09 -3.91 4.93
N VAL A 259 -15.81 -4.10 5.24
CA VAL A 259 -15.17 -3.62 6.46
C VAL A 259 -13.99 -2.75 6.07
N LEU A 260 -14.00 -1.51 6.52
CA LEU A 260 -13.00 -0.49 6.22
C LEU A 260 -12.13 -0.26 7.44
N PHE A 261 -10.81 -0.12 7.22
CA PHE A 261 -9.85 0.20 8.26
C PHE A 261 -9.19 1.53 7.92
N ASP A 262 -9.28 2.50 8.82
CA ASP A 262 -8.65 3.82 8.67
C ASP A 262 -8.32 4.42 10.04
N GLY A 263 -7.68 5.60 10.06
CA GLY A 263 -7.34 6.28 11.29
C GLY A 263 -6.31 7.38 11.16
N PHE A 264 -5.95 7.94 12.30
CA PHE A 264 -5.08 9.10 12.38
C PHE A 264 -3.62 8.85 11.98
N THR A 265 -3.23 7.58 11.83
CA THR A 265 -1.83 7.17 11.58
C THR A 265 -1.25 7.79 10.31
N LYS A 266 -1.97 7.74 9.18
CA LYS A 266 -1.48 8.22 7.88
C LYS A 266 -2.28 9.42 7.40
N ASN A 267 -3.60 9.27 7.29
CA ASN A 267 -4.49 10.27 6.70
C ASN A 267 -4.52 11.62 7.46
N TRP A 268 -4.24 11.62 8.76
CA TRP A 268 -4.08 12.85 9.58
C TRP A 268 -2.63 13.07 10.05
N ARG A 269 -1.70 12.19 9.68
CA ARG A 269 -0.28 12.29 10.00
C ARG A 269 0.04 12.34 11.53
N TYR A 270 -0.74 11.57 12.34
CA TYR A 270 -0.51 11.35 13.78
C TYR A 270 -0.18 9.87 14.09
N PRO A 271 0.92 9.31 13.56
CA PRO A 271 1.22 7.88 13.75
C PRO A 271 1.44 7.49 15.22
N GLY A 272 1.93 8.41 16.05
CA GLY A 272 2.18 8.21 17.48
C GLY A 272 0.90 8.14 18.32
N TRP A 273 -0.23 8.63 17.85
CA TRP A 273 -1.47 8.67 18.62
C TRP A 273 -2.13 7.32 18.78
N ARG A 274 -1.85 6.41 17.88
CA ARG A 274 -2.41 5.06 17.93
C ARG A 274 -3.95 5.04 18.01
N VAL A 275 -4.64 5.91 17.29
CA VAL A 275 -6.10 5.97 17.17
C VAL A 275 -6.48 5.60 15.75
N THR A 276 -7.22 4.52 15.61
CA THR A 276 -7.71 3.95 14.35
C THR A 276 -9.12 3.41 14.55
N TRP A 277 -9.82 3.15 13.47
CA TRP A 277 -11.15 2.59 13.50
C TRP A 277 -11.37 1.55 12.41
N SER A 278 -12.33 0.67 12.65
CA SER A 278 -12.97 -0.16 11.65
C SER A 278 -14.40 0.33 11.47
N VAL A 279 -14.87 0.39 10.22
CA VAL A 279 -16.26 0.75 9.87
C VAL A 279 -16.87 -0.39 9.08
N GLY A 280 -18.07 -0.85 9.46
CA GLY A 280 -18.74 -1.95 8.79
C GLY A 280 -20.07 -2.31 9.42
N PRO A 281 -20.67 -3.46 9.04
CA PRO A 281 -21.93 -3.93 9.62
C PRO A 281 -21.88 -4.04 11.16
N LYS A 282 -22.93 -3.67 11.86
CA LYS A 282 -23.00 -3.67 13.34
C LYS A 282 -22.58 -5.00 13.94
N LYS A 283 -23.04 -6.13 13.40
CA LYS A 283 -22.67 -7.47 13.88
C LYS A 283 -21.17 -7.75 13.76
N VAL A 284 -20.54 -7.26 12.69
CA VAL A 284 -19.08 -7.38 12.53
C VAL A 284 -18.38 -6.51 13.55
N VAL A 285 -18.82 -5.27 13.75
CA VAL A 285 -18.27 -4.33 14.74
C VAL A 285 -18.36 -4.88 16.17
N GLU A 286 -19.49 -5.50 16.54
CA GLU A 286 -19.65 -6.21 17.81
C GLU A 286 -18.63 -7.34 17.96
N THR A 287 -18.40 -8.12 16.90
CA THR A 287 -17.40 -9.20 16.89
C THR A 287 -15.98 -8.66 17.04
N LEU A 288 -15.64 -7.58 16.31
CA LEU A 288 -14.34 -6.91 16.46
C LEU A 288 -14.12 -6.34 17.86
N SER A 289 -15.15 -5.79 18.47
CA SER A 289 -15.11 -5.31 19.86
C SER A 289 -14.92 -6.47 20.84
N SER A 290 -15.62 -7.57 20.65
CA SER A 290 -15.46 -8.77 21.49
C SER A 290 -14.04 -9.33 21.38
N ALA A 291 -13.47 -9.41 20.18
CA ALA A 291 -12.08 -9.79 19.99
C ALA A 291 -11.13 -8.82 20.71
N GLY A 292 -11.39 -7.51 20.64
CA GLY A 292 -10.62 -6.49 21.35
C GLY A 292 -10.57 -6.69 22.86
N SER A 293 -11.60 -7.28 23.47
CA SER A 293 -11.66 -7.46 24.91
C SER A 293 -10.54 -8.36 25.46
N PHE A 294 -10.10 -9.35 24.67
CA PHE A 294 -9.02 -10.26 25.09
C PHE A 294 -7.67 -9.98 24.38
N LEU A 295 -7.68 -9.26 23.24
CA LEU A 295 -6.47 -8.99 22.48
C LEU A 295 -5.71 -7.76 22.96
N ASP A 296 -6.39 -6.65 23.22
CA ASP A 296 -5.74 -5.37 23.49
C ASP A 296 -6.42 -4.47 24.53
N GLY A 297 -7.62 -4.80 25.00
CA GLY A 297 -8.34 -4.06 26.04
C GLY A 297 -8.85 -2.68 25.64
N GLY A 298 -8.73 -2.27 24.37
CA GLY A 298 -9.15 -0.95 23.87
C GLY A 298 -8.02 0.03 23.63
N GLY A 299 -8.36 1.29 23.35
CA GLY A 299 -7.42 2.36 23.03
C GLY A 299 -7.35 3.45 24.09
N SER A 300 -6.38 4.36 23.98
CA SER A 300 -6.18 5.49 24.87
C SER A 300 -7.39 6.43 24.87
N LYS A 301 -8.10 6.57 25.99
CA LYS A 301 -9.30 7.43 26.13
C LYS A 301 -8.98 8.92 25.90
N PRO A 302 -7.93 9.50 26.51
CA PRO A 302 -7.63 10.92 26.28
C PRO A 302 -7.27 11.22 24.83
N LEU A 303 -6.54 10.34 24.13
CA LEU A 303 -6.22 10.54 22.71
C LEU A 303 -7.42 10.35 21.78
N GLN A 304 -8.36 9.48 22.15
CA GLN A 304 -9.62 9.35 21.43
C GLN A 304 -10.46 10.64 21.52
N ARG A 305 -10.58 11.23 22.71
CA ARG A 305 -11.29 12.50 22.89
C ARG A 305 -10.60 13.66 22.18
N ALA A 306 -9.27 13.78 22.29
CA ALA A 306 -8.48 14.80 21.60
C ALA A 306 -8.59 14.71 20.07
N ALA A 307 -8.91 13.55 19.55
CA ALA A 307 -9.03 13.30 18.12
C ALA A 307 -10.35 13.79 17.49
N ILE A 308 -11.42 13.93 18.29
CA ILE A 308 -12.77 14.25 17.79
C ILE A 308 -12.79 15.52 16.92
N PRO A 309 -12.20 16.66 17.32
CA PRO A 309 -12.21 17.88 16.50
C PRO A 309 -11.51 17.73 15.14
N LEU A 310 -10.59 16.78 15.01
CA LEU A 310 -9.88 16.53 13.75
C LEU A 310 -10.76 15.86 12.69
N LEU A 311 -11.94 15.36 13.07
CA LEU A 311 -12.91 14.72 12.18
C LEU A 311 -13.94 15.71 11.61
N GLU A 312 -13.87 16.98 11.98
CA GLU A 312 -14.69 18.01 11.35
C GLU A 312 -14.45 18.04 9.84
N PRO A 313 -15.50 17.99 9.00
CA PRO A 313 -15.33 17.89 7.55
C PRO A 313 -14.46 18.98 6.93
N ALA A 314 -14.54 20.21 7.43
CA ALA A 314 -13.71 21.32 6.96
C ALA A 314 -12.23 21.08 7.26
N HIS A 315 -11.90 20.54 8.44
CA HIS A 315 -10.55 20.16 8.84
C HIS A 315 -10.01 19.05 7.94
N VAL A 316 -10.81 18.01 7.71
CA VAL A 316 -10.43 16.87 6.86
C VAL A 316 -10.15 17.31 5.42
N VAL A 317 -11.01 18.17 4.85
CA VAL A 317 -10.83 18.73 3.49
C VAL A 317 -9.54 19.53 3.40
N GLN A 318 -9.27 20.39 4.38
CA GLN A 318 -8.07 21.23 4.41
C GLN A 318 -6.79 20.38 4.53
N GLU A 319 -6.76 19.42 5.47
CA GLU A 319 -5.62 18.48 5.67
C GLU A 319 -5.37 17.66 4.39
N THR A 320 -6.42 17.09 3.80
CA THR A 320 -6.30 16.28 2.60
C THR A 320 -5.75 17.06 1.41
N ARG A 321 -6.22 18.29 1.18
CA ARG A 321 -5.68 19.15 0.11
C ARG A 321 -4.21 19.47 0.30
N ALA A 322 -3.80 19.78 1.53
CA ALA A 322 -2.39 20.03 1.86
C ALA A 322 -1.52 18.79 1.65
N ILE A 323 -1.99 17.62 2.09
CA ILE A 323 -1.34 16.33 1.84
C ILE A 323 -1.16 16.12 0.35
N GLN A 324 -2.22 16.20 -0.44
CA GLN A 324 -2.17 15.94 -1.88
C GLN A 324 -1.24 16.90 -2.62
N ALA A 325 -1.28 18.19 -2.28
CA ALA A 325 -0.40 19.19 -2.88
C ALA A 325 1.09 18.91 -2.58
N CYS A 326 1.42 18.69 -1.31
CA CYS A 326 2.79 18.45 -0.86
C CYS A 326 3.33 17.09 -1.39
N PHE A 327 2.58 16.02 -1.17
CA PHE A 327 3.07 14.67 -1.48
C PHE A 327 3.08 14.37 -2.98
N ARG A 328 2.25 15.03 -3.81
CA ARG A 328 2.37 14.97 -5.26
C ARG A 328 3.72 15.51 -5.75
N GLN A 329 4.15 16.66 -5.24
CA GLN A 329 5.46 17.22 -5.60
C GLN A 329 6.59 16.26 -5.23
N LYS A 330 6.54 15.66 -4.04
CA LYS A 330 7.52 14.66 -3.58
C LYS A 330 7.51 13.42 -4.45
N ARG A 331 6.33 12.91 -4.84
CA ARG A 331 6.16 11.78 -5.74
C ARG A 331 6.84 12.04 -7.09
N ASP A 332 6.48 13.14 -7.73
CA ASP A 332 6.96 13.48 -9.06
C ASP A 332 8.49 13.70 -9.05
N ARG A 333 8.99 14.31 -7.98
CA ARG A 333 10.43 14.49 -7.78
C ARG A 333 11.15 13.16 -7.58
N MET A 334 10.61 12.26 -6.75
CA MET A 334 11.19 10.94 -6.51
C MET A 334 11.22 10.10 -7.78
N LEU A 335 10.13 10.04 -8.54
CA LEU A 335 10.08 9.31 -9.81
C LEU A 335 11.17 9.79 -10.76
N SER A 336 11.25 11.11 -11.00
CA SER A 336 12.25 11.70 -11.89
C SER A 336 13.69 11.40 -11.46
N ARG A 337 14.00 11.48 -10.14
CA ARG A 337 15.36 11.25 -9.62
C ARG A 337 15.74 9.77 -9.69
N LEU A 338 14.85 8.87 -9.34
CA LEU A 338 15.10 7.43 -9.37
C LEU A 338 15.18 6.87 -10.80
N GLU A 339 14.36 7.36 -11.73
CA GLU A 339 14.47 6.99 -13.16
C GLU A 339 15.79 7.41 -13.77
N ARG A 340 16.33 8.57 -13.37
CA ARG A 340 17.64 9.06 -13.83
C ARG A 340 18.80 8.12 -13.48
N ILE A 341 18.73 7.45 -12.33
CA ILE A 341 19.75 6.47 -11.92
C ILE A 341 19.51 5.07 -12.47
N GLY A 342 18.40 4.84 -13.21
CA GLY A 342 18.11 3.58 -13.87
C GLY A 342 17.07 2.69 -13.17
N VAL A 343 16.45 3.15 -12.09
CA VAL A 343 15.27 2.47 -11.51
C VAL A 343 14.10 2.56 -12.49
N ARG A 344 13.36 1.48 -12.64
CA ARG A 344 12.20 1.42 -13.53
C ARG A 344 10.92 1.24 -12.72
N PHE A 345 9.86 1.88 -13.16
CA PHE A 345 8.54 1.77 -12.57
C PHE A 345 7.58 1.16 -13.58
N ASP A 346 6.91 0.07 -13.21
CA ASP A 346 5.84 -0.52 -14.02
C ASP A 346 4.67 0.46 -14.12
N ARG A 347 4.51 1.29 -13.07
CA ARG A 347 3.49 2.32 -12.98
C ARG A 347 3.90 3.43 -12.00
N ALA A 348 3.54 4.66 -12.29
CA ALA A 348 3.53 5.73 -11.31
C ALA A 348 2.43 5.49 -10.27
N PRO A 349 2.67 5.71 -8.96
CA PRO A 349 1.67 5.51 -7.93
C PRO A 349 0.49 6.48 -8.08
N ASP A 350 -0.74 5.95 -8.05
CA ASP A 350 -1.98 6.74 -8.01
C ASP A 350 -2.27 7.30 -6.63
N GLY A 351 -1.73 6.63 -5.60
CA GLY A 351 -1.94 6.96 -4.18
C GLY A 351 -0.75 6.55 -3.32
N THR A 352 -0.91 6.60 -2.01
CA THR A 352 0.11 6.37 -0.98
C THR A 352 1.23 7.43 -0.98
N PHE A 353 2.30 7.18 -0.23
CA PHE A 353 3.56 7.93 -0.32
C PHE A 353 4.75 6.98 -0.59
N TYR A 354 4.53 6.00 -1.48
CA TYR A 354 5.53 5.03 -1.89
C TYR A 354 5.69 4.99 -3.40
N CYS A 355 6.93 4.79 -3.84
CA CYS A 355 7.27 4.34 -5.19
C CYS A 355 7.76 2.90 -5.11
N TRP A 356 7.25 2.06 -6.00
CA TRP A 356 7.63 0.66 -6.14
C TRP A 356 8.42 0.47 -7.42
N GLY A 357 9.75 0.40 -7.30
CA GLY A 357 10.67 0.44 -8.43
C GLY A 357 11.48 -0.83 -8.59
N SER A 358 11.69 -1.23 -9.85
CA SER A 358 12.60 -2.30 -10.23
C SER A 358 14.03 -1.77 -10.39
N VAL A 359 14.96 -2.44 -9.73
CA VAL A 359 16.41 -2.19 -9.82
C VAL A 359 17.12 -3.16 -10.79
N ALA A 360 16.37 -3.99 -11.51
CA ALA A 360 16.89 -5.04 -12.39
C ALA A 360 17.92 -4.52 -13.43
N ASN A 361 17.73 -3.29 -13.90
CA ASN A 361 18.58 -2.66 -14.92
C ASN A 361 19.80 -1.93 -14.35
N LEU A 362 19.98 -1.92 -13.03
CA LEU A 362 21.15 -1.34 -12.40
C LEU A 362 22.40 -2.23 -12.57
N PRO A 363 23.62 -1.71 -12.38
CA PRO A 363 24.84 -2.50 -12.43
C PRO A 363 24.78 -3.72 -11.50
N PRO A 364 25.47 -4.82 -11.84
CA PRO A 364 25.64 -5.95 -10.93
C PRO A 364 26.06 -5.50 -9.53
N LYS A 365 25.50 -6.12 -8.48
CA LYS A 365 25.56 -5.72 -7.06
C LYS A 365 24.64 -4.56 -6.65
N LEU A 366 23.87 -3.98 -7.58
CA LEU A 366 22.76 -3.07 -7.30
C LEU A 366 21.43 -3.54 -7.93
N ASN A 367 21.44 -4.58 -8.76
CA ASN A 367 20.31 -5.08 -9.51
C ASN A 367 19.44 -6.11 -8.77
N ASP A 368 19.60 -6.17 -7.45
CA ASP A 368 18.84 -6.99 -6.52
C ASP A 368 18.46 -6.11 -5.33
N GLY A 369 17.22 -6.19 -4.85
CA GLY A 369 16.68 -5.29 -3.83
C GLY A 369 17.46 -5.33 -2.51
N MET A 370 17.89 -6.52 -2.07
CA MET A 370 18.68 -6.66 -0.84
C MET A 370 20.09 -6.10 -1.01
N SER A 371 20.71 -6.32 -2.17
CA SER A 371 22.04 -5.79 -2.51
C SER A 371 22.00 -4.26 -2.65
N PHE A 372 20.93 -3.73 -3.28
CA PHE A 372 20.68 -2.29 -3.35
C PHE A 372 20.54 -1.67 -1.95
N PHE A 373 19.72 -2.27 -1.09
CA PHE A 373 19.53 -1.83 0.29
C PHE A 373 20.84 -1.77 1.08
N ARG A 374 21.66 -2.85 1.02
CA ARG A 374 22.96 -2.88 1.71
C ARG A 374 23.91 -1.78 1.21
N ALA A 375 23.93 -1.55 -0.09
CA ALA A 375 24.72 -0.48 -0.68
C ALA A 375 24.20 0.91 -0.28
N ALA A 376 22.89 1.11 -0.24
CA ALA A 376 22.28 2.37 0.18
C ALA A 376 22.59 2.69 1.65
N LEU A 377 22.65 1.67 2.53
CA LEU A 377 23.06 1.85 3.93
C LEU A 377 24.48 2.38 4.07
N GLU A 378 25.43 1.98 3.19
CA GLU A 378 26.81 2.53 3.14
C GLU A 378 26.79 4.03 2.87
N HIS A 379 25.77 4.53 2.18
CA HIS A 379 25.53 5.93 1.88
C HIS A 379 24.51 6.60 2.84
N LYS A 380 24.20 5.97 3.97
CA LYS A 380 23.24 6.45 4.97
C LYS A 380 21.83 6.69 4.41
N VAL A 381 21.38 5.88 3.47
CA VAL A 381 20.03 5.87 2.92
C VAL A 381 19.38 4.52 3.25
N ILE A 382 18.18 4.55 3.85
CA ILE A 382 17.41 3.37 4.18
C ILE A 382 16.32 3.19 3.12
N THR A 383 16.20 2.00 2.53
CA THR A 383 15.14 1.59 1.62
C THR A 383 14.54 0.26 2.08
N VAL A 384 13.46 -0.23 1.47
CA VAL A 384 12.92 -1.56 1.83
C VAL A 384 13.00 -2.49 0.63
N PRO A 385 13.78 -3.59 0.73
CA PRO A 385 13.82 -4.63 -0.31
C PRO A 385 12.44 -5.20 -0.64
N GLY A 386 12.24 -5.48 -1.92
CA GLY A 386 10.94 -5.95 -2.43
C GLY A 386 10.52 -7.31 -1.91
N GLU A 387 11.46 -8.16 -1.55
CA GLU A 387 11.16 -9.50 -1.03
C GLU A 387 10.32 -9.48 0.26
N PHE A 388 10.36 -8.41 1.04
CA PHE A 388 9.53 -8.26 2.24
C PHE A 388 8.05 -8.00 1.94
N PHE A 389 7.70 -7.64 0.71
CA PHE A 389 6.32 -7.44 0.26
C PHE A 389 5.72 -8.68 -0.41
N ASP A 390 6.51 -9.75 -0.54
CA ASP A 390 6.04 -11.06 -0.95
C ASP A 390 5.42 -11.78 0.27
N VAL A 391 4.24 -11.32 0.67
CA VAL A 391 3.51 -11.82 1.85
C VAL A 391 3.35 -13.33 1.77
N ASN A 392 4.08 -14.07 2.61
CA ASN A 392 4.26 -15.52 2.53
C ASN A 392 4.02 -16.19 3.90
N PRO A 393 2.75 -16.24 4.38
CA PRO A 393 2.42 -16.84 5.67
C PRO A 393 2.96 -18.26 5.79
N GLY A 394 3.65 -18.55 6.89
CA GLY A 394 4.27 -19.85 7.14
C GLY A 394 5.46 -20.17 6.24
N LYS A 395 6.03 -19.17 5.53
CA LYS A 395 7.21 -19.32 4.65
C LYS A 395 7.10 -20.45 3.63
N ARG A 396 5.91 -20.67 3.08
CA ARG A 396 5.58 -21.79 2.17
C ARG A 396 6.26 -21.69 0.80
N ARG A 397 6.65 -20.49 0.37
CA ARG A 397 7.39 -20.26 -0.87
C ARG A 397 8.85 -19.96 -0.55
N HIS A 398 9.79 -20.58 -1.29
CA HIS A 398 11.23 -20.42 -1.07
C HIS A 398 11.84 -19.23 -1.83
N ALA A 399 11.27 -18.88 -2.99
CA ALA A 399 11.76 -17.80 -3.83
C ALA A 399 10.75 -16.64 -3.85
N SER A 400 11.25 -15.42 -3.62
CA SER A 400 10.44 -14.21 -3.80
C SER A 400 10.43 -13.78 -5.27
N ARG A 401 9.26 -13.36 -5.75
CA ARG A 401 9.07 -12.77 -7.08
C ARG A 401 9.55 -11.33 -7.16
N PHE A 402 9.73 -10.67 -6.01
CA PHE A 402 10.03 -9.24 -5.91
C PHE A 402 11.48 -8.95 -5.52
N ARG A 403 12.38 -9.91 -5.72
CA ARG A 403 13.82 -9.75 -5.41
C ARG A 403 14.47 -8.54 -6.08
N GLN A 404 14.00 -8.19 -7.29
CA GLN A 404 14.54 -7.06 -8.05
C GLN A 404 13.79 -5.75 -7.82
N TYR A 405 12.88 -5.70 -6.83
CA TYR A 405 12.12 -4.51 -6.49
C TYR A 405 12.60 -3.89 -5.18
N VAL A 406 12.34 -2.59 -5.07
CA VAL A 406 12.61 -1.80 -3.87
C VAL A 406 11.44 -0.84 -3.67
N ARG A 407 10.96 -0.73 -2.43
CA ARG A 407 10.03 0.32 -2.04
C ARG A 407 10.80 1.54 -1.55
N PHE A 408 10.52 2.70 -2.13
CA PHE A 408 11.02 4.01 -1.75
C PHE A 408 9.88 4.84 -1.16
N SER A 409 10.06 5.35 0.05
CA SER A 409 9.08 6.21 0.72
C SER A 409 9.40 7.68 0.47
N PHE A 410 8.43 8.44 -0.05
CA PHE A 410 8.49 9.90 -0.08
C PHE A 410 7.73 10.54 1.09
N GLY A 411 7.58 9.77 2.18
CA GLY A 411 7.06 10.24 3.46
C GLY A 411 7.87 11.36 4.12
N PRO A 412 9.22 11.35 4.10
CA PRO A 412 10.06 12.39 4.71
C PRO A 412 9.89 13.77 4.08
N CYS A 413 10.42 14.82 4.75
CA CYS A 413 10.45 16.17 4.19
C CYS A 413 11.29 16.26 2.92
N MET A 414 11.04 17.26 2.07
CA MET A 414 11.69 17.40 0.78
C MET A 414 13.22 17.51 0.90
N GLU A 415 13.73 18.20 1.91
CA GLU A 415 15.16 18.31 2.16
C GLU A 415 15.84 16.95 2.36
N SER A 416 15.23 16.08 3.17
CA SER A 416 15.71 14.70 3.39
C SER A 416 15.64 13.86 2.12
N LEU A 417 14.63 14.09 1.28
CA LEU A 417 14.49 13.40 -0.01
C LEU A 417 15.61 13.81 -0.98
N GLU A 418 15.86 15.10 -1.15
CA GLU A 418 16.93 15.58 -2.05
C GLU A 418 18.30 15.05 -1.61
N LYS A 419 18.59 15.11 -0.31
CA LYS A 419 19.82 14.54 0.25
C LYS A 419 19.93 13.02 -0.02
N ALA A 420 18.82 12.30 0.07
CA ALA A 420 18.79 10.87 -0.27
C ALA A 420 19.09 10.64 -1.77
N PHE A 421 18.46 11.44 -2.64
CA PHE A 421 18.67 11.32 -4.09
C PHE A 421 20.11 11.56 -4.50
N ASP A 422 20.76 12.60 -3.96
CA ASP A 422 22.16 12.90 -4.26
C ASP A 422 23.07 11.73 -3.85
N ARG A 423 22.84 11.13 -2.70
CA ARG A 423 23.57 9.94 -2.22
C ARG A 423 23.35 8.70 -3.06
N LEU A 424 22.12 8.49 -3.55
CA LEU A 424 21.82 7.39 -4.47
C LEU A 424 22.47 7.61 -5.83
N ASP A 425 22.53 8.86 -6.34
CA ASP A 425 23.28 9.22 -7.54
C ASP A 425 24.76 8.87 -7.38
N GLU A 426 25.40 9.29 -6.28
CA GLU A 426 26.81 8.98 -5.95
C GLU A 426 27.04 7.47 -5.84
N MET A 427 26.15 6.74 -5.16
CA MET A 427 26.22 5.29 -5.00
C MET A 427 26.26 4.57 -6.36
N VAL A 428 25.38 4.95 -7.27
CA VAL A 428 25.28 4.33 -8.59
C VAL A 428 26.47 4.72 -9.45
N ALA A 429 26.86 6.01 -9.47
CA ALA A 429 28.04 6.50 -10.23
C ALA A 429 29.34 5.81 -9.81
N ALA A 430 29.58 5.64 -8.50
CA ALA A 430 30.78 4.98 -7.98
C ALA A 430 30.89 3.51 -8.44
N ARG A 431 29.77 2.85 -8.70
CA ARG A 431 29.72 1.45 -9.15
C ARG A 431 29.72 1.33 -10.68
N CYS A 432 29.18 2.29 -11.41
CA CYS A 432 29.32 2.39 -12.86
C CYS A 432 30.75 2.66 -13.27
N GLY A 433 31.48 3.60 -12.63
CA GLY A 433 32.87 3.93 -12.93
C GLY A 433 33.85 2.77 -12.78
N ARG A 434 33.64 1.90 -11.77
CA ARG A 434 34.43 0.65 -11.61
C ARG A 434 34.12 -0.42 -12.68
N TYR A 435 32.99 -0.33 -13.32
CA TYR A 435 32.57 -1.26 -14.39
C TYR A 435 33.23 -0.88 -15.73
N VAL A 436 33.30 0.42 -16.04
CA VAL A 436 33.97 0.94 -17.24
C VAL A 436 35.47 0.69 -17.17
N ALA A 437 36.08 0.80 -16.00
CA ALA A 437 37.51 0.52 -15.79
C ALA A 437 37.86 -0.98 -15.92
N ARG A 438 36.90 -1.89 -15.89
CA ARG A 438 37.07 -3.34 -16.06
C ARG A 438 36.66 -3.86 -17.45
N GLY A 439 36.45 -3.00 -18.44
CA GLY A 439 36.34 -3.41 -19.86
C GLY A 439 34.95 -3.88 -20.32
N VAL A 440 33.89 -3.54 -19.62
CA VAL A 440 32.50 -3.81 -20.09
C VAL A 440 31.83 -2.50 -20.48
N ARG A 441 31.82 -2.19 -21.79
CA ARG A 441 31.07 -1.06 -22.35
C ARG A 441 29.56 -1.38 -22.30
N GLY A 442 28.85 -0.71 -21.41
CA GLY A 442 27.40 -0.91 -21.31
C GLY A 442 26.69 -0.05 -20.25
N CYS A 443 27.02 1.25 -20.18
CA CYS A 443 26.12 2.24 -19.59
C CYS A 443 25.84 3.29 -20.68
N GLY A 444 24.79 3.05 -21.48
CA GLY A 444 24.39 3.93 -22.57
C GLY A 444 23.73 5.19 -22.06
N ALA A 445 24.48 6.27 -21.89
CA ALA A 445 23.92 7.61 -21.99
C ALA A 445 23.49 7.81 -23.46
N GLY A 446 22.18 7.88 -23.70
CA GLY A 446 21.60 8.07 -25.03
C GLY A 446 22.09 9.36 -25.67
N ARG A 447 23.13 9.28 -26.46
CA ARG A 447 23.48 10.34 -27.44
C ARG A 447 22.45 10.32 -28.55
N ARG A 448 21.60 11.33 -28.59
CA ARG A 448 20.73 11.64 -29.74
C ARG A 448 21.64 11.83 -30.96
N ARG A 449 21.72 10.85 -31.86
CA ARG A 449 22.20 11.05 -33.22
C ARG A 449 21.11 11.77 -34.01
N ARG A 450 21.36 13.02 -34.37
CA ARG A 450 20.64 13.71 -35.46
C ARG A 450 21.03 13.03 -36.78
N GLY A 451 20.15 12.12 -37.26
CA GLY A 451 20.25 11.56 -38.60
C GLY A 451 19.44 12.45 -39.54
N ARG A 452 20.11 13.12 -40.49
CA ARG A 452 19.47 13.78 -41.64
C ARG A 452 18.86 12.69 -42.53
N LEU A 453 17.57 12.73 -42.74
CA LEU A 453 16.87 11.99 -43.76
C LEU A 453 17.19 12.64 -45.15
N ARG A 454 17.86 11.89 -46.02
CA ARG A 454 17.85 12.14 -47.46
C ARG A 454 16.78 11.30 -48.11
N TRP A 455 15.89 11.94 -48.82
CA TRP A 455 14.89 11.33 -49.73
C TRP A 455 15.61 10.88 -51.02
N GLY A 456 15.31 9.70 -51.49
CA GLY A 456 15.63 9.19 -52.79
C GLY A 456 14.75 7.97 -53.08
N GLY A 457 13.98 8.00 -53.96
CA GLY A 457 12.92 7.70 -54.76
C GLY A 457 12.94 6.30 -55.43
N ALA A 458 11.73 5.81 -55.60
CA ALA A 458 11.16 5.10 -56.74
C ALA A 458 11.49 3.59 -56.93
N THR A 459 10.45 2.85 -56.98
CA THR A 459 9.93 1.84 -57.93
C THR A 459 9.70 0.45 -57.34
N GLY A 460 8.43 0.02 -57.38
CA GLY A 460 7.95 -1.33 -57.11
C GLY A 460 8.06 -2.23 -58.37
N PRO A 461 7.22 -3.24 -58.58
CA PRO A 461 6.70 -4.29 -57.68
C PRO A 461 6.96 -5.73 -58.26
N ARG A 462 6.55 -6.80 -57.51
CA ARG A 462 6.20 -8.21 -57.90
C ARG A 462 6.67 -9.13 -56.81
N GLY A 463 5.94 -10.08 -56.23
CA GLY A 463 4.78 -10.85 -56.64
C GLY A 463 4.98 -12.27 -56.21
N ILE A 464 3.88 -12.95 -55.72
CA ILE A 464 3.70 -14.41 -55.70
C ILE A 464 4.32 -15.13 -54.49
N ALA A 465 3.57 -15.65 -53.55
CA ALA A 465 2.57 -16.73 -53.42
C ALA A 465 3.10 -17.98 -52.72
N SER A 466 2.30 -18.43 -51.76
CA SER A 466 1.94 -19.80 -51.40
C SER A 466 2.95 -20.78 -50.79
N SER A 467 2.64 -21.33 -49.63
CA SER A 467 2.21 -22.73 -49.39
C SER A 467 2.02 -23.00 -47.91
N ILE A 468 0.90 -23.26 -47.51
CA ILE A 468 0.03 -24.29 -46.93
C ILE A 468 0.69 -25.68 -46.89
N HIS A 469 0.49 -26.34 -45.78
CA HIS A 469 0.36 -27.76 -45.39
C HIS A 469 1.16 -27.99 -44.09
N GLY A 470 0.61 -28.37 -42.96
CA GLY A 470 -0.40 -29.40 -42.68
C GLY A 470 0.28 -30.58 -42.03
N TYR A 471 -0.10 -30.94 -40.87
CA TYR A 471 -0.41 -32.35 -40.58
C TYR A 471 -1.01 -32.50 -39.16
N PHE A 472 -2.15 -33.13 -39.22
CA PHE A 472 -2.97 -33.67 -38.13
C PHE A 472 -2.45 -35.05 -37.65
N GLN A 473 -2.90 -35.40 -36.44
CA GLN A 473 -3.20 -36.73 -35.92
C GLN A 473 -2.06 -37.55 -35.25
N TYR A 474 -2.27 -37.88 -34.01
CA TYR A 474 -2.62 -39.27 -33.67
C TYR A 474 -3.40 -39.34 -32.35
N LEU A 475 -4.55 -39.96 -32.48
CA LEU A 475 -5.45 -40.43 -31.43
C LEU A 475 -4.94 -41.78 -30.88
N GLY A 476 -5.23 -42.10 -29.61
CA GLY A 476 -5.86 -43.37 -29.42
C GLY A 476 -5.44 -44.24 -28.26
N LYS A 477 -6.34 -44.36 -27.25
CA LYS A 477 -6.72 -45.59 -26.53
C LYS A 477 -5.64 -46.30 -25.70
N SER A 478 -5.89 -46.85 -24.53
CA SER A 478 -7.04 -47.49 -23.86
C SER A 478 -6.64 -47.76 -22.43
N ALA A 479 -7.48 -47.54 -21.43
CA ALA A 479 -8.30 -48.49 -20.69
C ALA A 479 -7.56 -49.49 -19.79
N GLY A 480 -7.92 -49.53 -18.52
CA GLY A 480 -8.08 -50.72 -17.73
C GLY A 480 -7.17 -50.86 -16.51
N GLY A 481 -7.77 -50.82 -15.34
CA GLY A 481 -7.19 -51.25 -14.07
C GLY A 481 -7.69 -50.39 -12.92
#